data_6dee2af2e403aba0d413dee8d628fd55
#
_entry.id   6dee2af2e403aba0d413dee8d628fd55
#
_cell.length_a   1.000
_cell.length_b   1.000
_cell.length_c   1.000
_cell.angle_alpha   90.00
_cell.angle_beta   90.00
_cell.angle_gamma   90.00
#
_symmetry.space_group_name_H-M   'P 1'
#
loop_
_entity.id
_entity.type
_entity.pdbx_description
1 polymer ?
#
loop_
_entity_poly.entity_id
_entity_poly.type
_entity_poly.pdbx_seq_one_letter_code
_entity_poly.pdbx_strand_id
1 'polypeptide(L)'
;MAESVIKSYFPSQVASDEEKMSLEYGKKIGNAIESEWFSSDNGIGRFRSNQNTFHNLRLYARGEQPVQKYKDELSINGDLSYLNLDWKPVPVVPKFVDIVVNGISERSFDVKAYSQDPFGVEKRTRYMESLIRDMETKDLNEFVRKEFGVNLFENAPDVVPRNKEELEVHMQLTYKQQVEIAEEQAINVLLEGNKYDLTKRRCNYDLTTIGIGAVKNTFSKSEGVVVDYVDPTNLVWSYTDSPYFDDIYYVGEVKSVHINELKKQFPYLTNEDLGQLSQQSYKANGFYDRTLNNDNGDDANTVQVLYFNYKTYTNEVYKVKELATGASKIIPKDDQFNPPEQIMQDHKIEKISQSLEVLYEGVKILGGRVLKWELATNMIRPKSDYTKVKMNYSIVAPRMYKGRIESLVSRITGFADMIQLTHLKLQQVMSRMVPDG
;
A
#
# COMPACT_ATOMS: atom_id res chain seq x y z
N MET A 1 6.51 26.10 35.21
CA MET A 1 6.16 25.71 33.82
C MET A 1 6.67 24.30 33.64
N ALA A 2 5.78 23.32 33.67
CA ALA A 2 6.14 21.94 33.43
C ALA A 2 6.24 21.74 31.90
N GLU A 3 7.44 21.53 31.41
CA GLU A 3 7.66 21.04 30.06
C GLU A 3 6.90 19.72 29.92
N SER A 4 5.85 19.72 29.12
CA SER A 4 5.22 18.49 28.64
C SER A 4 6.23 17.81 27.72
N VAL A 5 7.07 16.97 28.28
CA VAL A 5 7.92 16.07 27.53
C VAL A 5 6.98 15.19 26.70
N ILE A 6 6.95 15.42 25.39
CA ILE A 6 6.32 14.50 24.44
C ILE A 6 7.08 13.19 24.58
N LYS A 7 6.55 12.28 25.40
CA LYS A 7 7.12 10.95 25.56
C LYS A 7 6.96 10.24 24.20
N SER A 8 8.06 10.01 23.52
CA SER A 8 8.10 9.07 22.42
C SER A 8 7.71 7.70 22.97
N TYR A 9 6.53 7.21 22.65
CA TYR A 9 6.02 5.92 23.12
C TYR A 9 6.72 4.75 22.42
N PHE A 10 7.44 5.01 21.32
CA PHE A 10 8.17 3.98 20.60
C PHE A 10 9.45 3.58 21.32
N PRO A 11 9.76 2.26 21.38
CA PRO A 11 11.01 1.79 21.94
C PRO A 11 12.20 2.21 21.09
N SER A 12 13.41 2.19 21.69
CA SER A 12 14.64 2.57 20.98
C SER A 12 14.89 1.64 19.79
N GLN A 13 15.19 2.21 18.64
CA GLN A 13 15.61 1.44 17.46
C GLN A 13 17.04 0.91 17.58
N VAL A 14 17.84 1.42 18.52
CA VAL A 14 19.23 1.02 18.78
C VAL A 14 19.31 -0.20 19.72
N ALA A 15 18.17 -0.78 20.12
CA ALA A 15 18.11 -2.00 20.93
C ALA A 15 18.84 -3.16 20.22
N SER A 16 19.30 -4.15 21.00
CA SER A 16 19.94 -5.36 20.46
C SER A 16 18.93 -6.16 19.61
N ASP A 17 19.45 -6.99 18.70
CA ASP A 17 18.60 -7.81 17.83
C ASP A 17 17.76 -8.82 18.63
N GLU A 18 18.31 -9.35 19.75
CA GLU A 18 17.55 -10.22 20.66
C GLU A 18 16.40 -9.48 21.34
N GLU A 19 16.61 -8.24 21.78
CA GLU A 19 15.56 -7.42 22.36
C GLU A 19 14.48 -7.09 21.31
N LYS A 20 14.86 -6.75 20.08
CA LYS A 20 13.92 -6.47 18.99
C LYS A 20 13.04 -7.68 18.62
N MET A 21 13.57 -8.90 18.75
CA MET A 21 12.80 -10.14 18.52
C MET A 21 11.85 -10.46 19.67
N SER A 22 12.00 -9.86 20.83
CA SER A 22 11.17 -10.16 21.99
C SER A 22 9.72 -9.71 21.80
N LEU A 23 8.78 -10.50 22.35
CA LEU A 23 7.35 -10.17 22.34
C LEU A 23 7.07 -8.86 23.12
N GLU A 24 7.89 -8.54 24.12
CA GLU A 24 7.76 -7.30 24.89
C GLU A 24 8.06 -6.06 24.04
N TYR A 25 9.06 -6.15 23.19
CA TYR A 25 9.38 -5.09 22.23
C TYR A 25 8.21 -4.88 21.26
N GLY A 26 7.68 -5.97 20.69
CA GLY A 26 6.49 -5.93 19.84
C GLY A 26 5.27 -5.35 20.54
N LYS A 27 5.09 -5.65 21.84
CA LYS A 27 4.02 -5.07 22.66
C LYS A 27 4.18 -3.55 22.84
N LYS A 28 5.39 -3.06 23.08
CA LYS A 28 5.67 -1.62 23.16
C LYS A 28 5.34 -0.91 21.85
N ILE A 29 5.74 -1.48 20.70
CA ILE A 29 5.43 -0.92 19.38
C ILE A 29 3.92 -0.93 19.12
N GLY A 30 3.26 -2.08 19.35
CA GLY A 30 1.82 -2.18 19.16
C GLY A 30 1.03 -1.20 20.03
N ASN A 31 1.46 -0.97 21.27
CA ASN A 31 0.86 0.03 22.16
C ASN A 31 1.12 1.46 21.67
N ALA A 32 2.32 1.74 21.13
CA ALA A 32 2.64 3.05 20.57
C ALA A 32 1.77 3.37 19.36
N ILE A 33 1.62 2.42 18.41
CA ILE A 33 0.77 2.59 17.22
C ILE A 33 -0.70 2.73 17.64
N GLU A 34 -1.16 1.94 18.61
CA GLU A 34 -2.52 2.06 19.15
C GLU A 34 -2.75 3.43 19.81
N SER A 35 -1.77 3.94 20.55
CA SER A 35 -1.87 5.27 21.14
C SER A 35 -1.94 6.36 20.10
N GLU A 36 -1.20 6.25 18.99
CA GLU A 36 -1.32 7.16 17.86
C GLU A 36 -2.70 7.11 17.18
N TRP A 37 -3.28 5.91 17.08
CA TRP A 37 -4.63 5.72 16.55
C TRP A 37 -5.69 6.41 17.41
N PHE A 38 -5.58 6.27 18.74
CA PHE A 38 -6.54 6.83 19.70
C PHE A 38 -6.18 8.23 20.19
N SER A 39 -4.98 8.73 19.89
CA SER A 39 -4.49 10.00 20.42
C SER A 39 -5.43 11.14 20.06
N SER A 40 -6.04 11.68 21.10
CA SER A 40 -6.83 12.92 21.04
C SER A 40 -6.21 13.97 21.94
N ASP A 41 -4.88 14.03 22.00
CA ASP A 41 -4.20 15.06 22.81
C ASP A 41 -4.59 16.45 22.30
N ASN A 42 -5.24 17.22 23.17
CA ASN A 42 -5.76 18.57 22.93
C ASN A 42 -6.76 18.71 21.74
N GLY A 43 -7.58 17.69 21.51
CA GLY A 43 -8.81 17.83 20.73
C GLY A 43 -8.76 17.39 19.28
N ILE A 44 -7.57 17.18 18.67
CA ILE A 44 -7.51 16.79 17.27
C ILE A 44 -6.33 15.84 17.04
N GLY A 45 -6.50 14.55 17.36
CA GLY A 45 -5.56 13.52 16.93
C GLY A 45 -5.47 13.51 15.40
N ARG A 46 -4.24 13.46 14.86
CA ARG A 46 -3.96 13.49 13.41
C ARG A 46 -4.81 12.50 12.62
N PHE A 47 -4.88 11.24 13.07
CA PHE A 47 -5.62 10.20 12.37
C PHE A 47 -7.14 10.37 12.50
N ARG A 48 -7.64 10.79 13.64
CA ARG A 48 -9.06 11.05 13.82
C ARG A 48 -9.55 12.23 12.97
N SER A 49 -8.74 13.28 12.86
CA SER A 49 -9.03 14.39 11.94
C SER A 49 -9.08 13.92 10.49
N ASN A 50 -8.12 13.07 10.08
CA ASN A 50 -8.11 12.50 8.74
C ASN A 50 -9.32 11.60 8.50
N GLN A 51 -9.71 10.76 9.46
CA GLN A 51 -10.91 9.91 9.35
C GLN A 51 -12.17 10.73 9.12
N ASN A 52 -12.39 11.76 9.93
CA ASN A 52 -13.55 12.65 9.78
C ASN A 52 -13.54 13.35 8.42
N THR A 53 -12.36 13.81 7.98
CA THR A 53 -12.21 14.47 6.67
C THR A 53 -12.51 13.48 5.55
N PHE A 54 -11.96 12.28 5.59
CA PHE A 54 -12.19 11.23 4.59
C PHE A 54 -13.66 10.80 4.55
N HIS A 55 -14.28 10.65 5.72
CA HIS A 55 -15.71 10.33 5.81
C HIS A 55 -16.55 11.43 5.14
N ASN A 56 -16.33 12.68 5.49
CA ASN A 56 -17.04 13.81 4.89
C ASN A 56 -16.86 13.88 3.37
N LEU A 57 -15.63 13.69 2.88
CA LEU A 57 -15.37 13.67 1.44
C LEU A 57 -16.10 12.53 0.71
N ARG A 58 -16.19 11.36 1.34
CA ARG A 58 -16.99 10.25 0.80
C ARG A 58 -18.49 10.56 0.78
N LEU A 59 -19.02 11.27 1.79
CA LEU A 59 -20.41 11.74 1.77
C LEU A 59 -20.63 12.73 0.61
N TYR A 60 -19.73 13.68 0.38
CA TYR A 60 -19.81 14.56 -0.79
C TYR A 60 -19.75 13.78 -2.11
N ALA A 61 -18.87 12.80 -2.21
CA ALA A 61 -18.75 11.97 -3.41
C ALA A 61 -20.02 11.15 -3.69
N ARG A 62 -20.80 10.81 -2.66
CA ARG A 62 -22.09 10.11 -2.76
C ARG A 62 -23.29 11.07 -2.93
N GLY A 63 -23.08 12.37 -2.78
CA GLY A 63 -24.18 13.35 -2.75
C GLY A 63 -25.01 13.31 -1.47
N GLU A 64 -24.43 12.84 -0.39
CA GLU A 64 -25.03 12.70 0.95
C GLU A 64 -24.37 13.68 1.94
N GLN A 65 -23.91 14.83 1.47
CA GLN A 65 -23.22 15.81 2.32
C GLN A 65 -24.09 16.27 3.50
N PRO A 66 -23.47 16.62 4.66
CA PRO A 66 -24.20 17.01 5.86
C PRO A 66 -25.05 18.25 5.63
N VAL A 67 -26.33 18.15 5.91
CA VAL A 67 -27.31 19.22 5.70
C VAL A 67 -27.28 20.27 6.81
N GLN A 68 -26.77 19.92 7.99
CA GLN A 68 -26.75 20.81 9.16
C GLN A 68 -26.05 22.14 8.87
N LYS A 69 -24.97 22.13 8.13
CA LYS A 69 -24.22 23.31 7.68
C LYS A 69 -25.13 24.33 6.95
N TYR A 70 -26.00 23.86 6.08
CA TYR A 70 -26.91 24.72 5.33
C TYR A 70 -28.07 25.23 6.18
N LYS A 71 -28.53 24.42 7.14
CA LYS A 71 -29.54 24.84 8.12
C LYS A 71 -28.99 25.95 9.01
N ASP A 72 -27.76 25.80 9.50
CA ASP A 72 -27.12 26.79 10.34
C ASP A 72 -26.93 28.15 9.60
N GLU A 73 -26.58 28.09 8.32
CA GLU A 73 -26.36 29.28 7.49
C GLU A 73 -27.69 30.01 7.10
N LEU A 74 -28.77 29.27 6.95
CA LEU A 74 -30.09 29.80 6.58
C LEU A 74 -30.97 30.14 7.79
N SER A 75 -30.60 29.69 8.97
CA SER A 75 -31.34 29.99 10.20
C SER A 75 -31.25 31.47 10.61
N ILE A 76 -32.33 32.01 11.11
CA ILE A 76 -32.36 33.30 11.76
C ILE A 76 -32.45 33.10 13.27
N ASN A 77 -31.38 33.38 14.00
CA ASN A 77 -31.30 33.14 15.46
C ASN A 77 -31.57 31.66 15.86
N GLY A 78 -31.25 30.72 14.99
CA GLY A 78 -31.51 29.29 15.22
C GLY A 78 -32.92 28.81 14.87
N ASP A 79 -33.82 29.70 14.43
CA ASP A 79 -35.18 29.36 14.01
C ASP A 79 -35.21 29.03 12.51
N LEU A 80 -35.80 27.89 12.19
CA LEU A 80 -36.00 27.36 10.83
C LEU A 80 -37.53 27.19 10.52
N SER A 81 -38.41 27.49 11.47
CA SER A 81 -39.86 27.22 11.38
C SER A 81 -40.56 27.96 10.20
N TYR A 82 -39.96 29.09 9.76
CA TYR A 82 -40.44 29.86 8.63
C TYR A 82 -40.01 29.31 7.26
N LEU A 83 -39.15 28.27 7.22
CA LEU A 83 -38.60 27.72 6.00
C LEU A 83 -39.28 26.36 5.70
N ASN A 84 -40.08 26.30 4.65
CA ASN A 84 -40.58 25.05 4.10
C ASN A 84 -39.72 24.68 2.89
N LEU A 85 -38.56 24.06 3.12
CA LEU A 85 -37.57 23.73 2.10
C LEU A 85 -37.30 22.23 2.06
N ASP A 86 -37.04 21.70 0.86
CA ASP A 86 -36.48 20.37 0.71
C ASP A 86 -34.97 20.42 0.95
N TRP A 87 -34.57 19.91 2.11
CA TRP A 87 -33.18 19.88 2.54
C TRP A 87 -32.32 18.81 1.86
N LYS A 88 -32.90 18.02 0.97
CA LYS A 88 -32.17 16.96 0.28
C LYS A 88 -31.02 17.54 -0.55
N PRO A 89 -29.78 17.03 -0.38
CA PRO A 89 -28.66 17.50 -1.15
C PRO A 89 -28.81 17.28 -2.65
N VAL A 90 -28.36 18.23 -3.46
CA VAL A 90 -28.29 18.09 -4.92
C VAL A 90 -27.04 17.27 -5.27
N PRO A 91 -27.15 16.06 -5.88
CA PRO A 91 -26.01 15.18 -6.12
C PRO A 91 -25.21 15.60 -7.37
N VAL A 92 -24.47 16.70 -7.29
CA VAL A 92 -23.64 17.21 -8.39
C VAL A 92 -22.30 16.48 -8.46
N VAL A 93 -21.65 16.29 -7.29
CA VAL A 93 -20.31 15.72 -7.18
C VAL A 93 -20.21 14.28 -7.68
N PRO A 94 -21.15 13.38 -7.40
CA PRO A 94 -21.08 11.97 -7.80
C PRO A 94 -20.83 11.78 -9.29
N LYS A 95 -21.52 12.56 -10.12
CA LYS A 95 -21.39 12.50 -11.59
C LYS A 95 -19.96 12.76 -12.06
N PHE A 96 -19.29 13.76 -11.48
CA PHE A 96 -17.92 14.08 -11.83
C PHE A 96 -16.94 13.02 -11.33
N VAL A 97 -17.17 12.48 -10.12
CA VAL A 97 -16.36 11.40 -9.58
C VAL A 97 -16.45 10.16 -10.47
N ASP A 98 -17.64 9.78 -10.90
CA ASP A 98 -17.86 8.61 -11.77
C ASP A 98 -17.18 8.78 -13.13
N ILE A 99 -17.25 9.97 -13.74
CA ILE A 99 -16.58 10.26 -15.01
C ILE A 99 -15.05 10.09 -14.85
N VAL A 100 -14.46 10.65 -13.80
CA VAL A 100 -13.01 10.57 -13.57
C VAL A 100 -12.57 9.14 -13.27
N VAL A 101 -13.29 8.44 -12.37
CA VAL A 101 -12.96 7.06 -11.98
C VAL A 101 -13.07 6.11 -13.17
N ASN A 102 -14.12 6.22 -13.96
CA ASN A 102 -14.28 5.39 -15.16
C ASN A 102 -13.21 5.70 -16.21
N GLY A 103 -12.91 6.97 -16.47
CA GLY A 103 -11.86 7.37 -17.41
C GLY A 103 -10.47 6.91 -17.01
N ILE A 104 -10.16 6.83 -15.71
CA ILE A 104 -8.89 6.25 -15.23
C ILE A 104 -8.93 4.71 -15.33
N SER A 105 -10.06 4.10 -15.00
CA SER A 105 -10.21 2.64 -14.98
C SER A 105 -10.17 2.01 -16.37
N GLU A 106 -10.60 2.74 -17.40
CA GLU A 106 -10.54 2.29 -18.81
C GLU A 106 -9.10 2.16 -19.36
N ARG A 107 -8.13 2.81 -18.70
CA ARG A 107 -6.72 2.64 -19.10
C ARG A 107 -6.27 1.23 -18.73
N SER A 108 -6.16 0.39 -19.76
CA SER A 108 -5.52 -0.91 -19.62
C SER A 108 -4.02 -0.74 -19.41
N PHE A 109 -3.44 -1.61 -18.61
CA PHE A 109 -1.99 -1.78 -18.54
C PHE A 109 -1.68 -3.17 -19.08
N ASP A 110 -0.61 -3.27 -19.83
CA ASP A 110 -0.09 -4.53 -20.35
C ASP A 110 1.16 -4.88 -19.56
N VAL A 111 1.21 -6.12 -19.06
CA VAL A 111 2.36 -6.61 -18.30
C VAL A 111 3.32 -7.25 -19.27
N LYS A 112 4.56 -6.75 -19.31
CA LYS A 112 5.65 -7.30 -20.11
C LYS A 112 6.80 -7.71 -19.19
N ALA A 113 7.18 -8.97 -19.27
CA ALA A 113 8.33 -9.52 -18.57
C ALA A 113 9.54 -9.56 -19.51
N TYR A 114 10.70 -9.24 -18.96
CA TYR A 114 11.98 -9.35 -19.66
C TYR A 114 12.96 -10.12 -18.78
N SER A 115 13.51 -11.20 -19.31
CA SER A 115 14.54 -11.96 -18.62
C SER A 115 15.83 -11.12 -18.52
N GLN A 116 16.35 -11.03 -17.30
CA GLN A 116 17.65 -10.42 -16.99
C GLN A 116 18.73 -11.46 -16.68
N ASP A 117 18.39 -12.75 -16.81
CA ASP A 117 19.33 -13.85 -16.65
C ASP A 117 20.40 -13.78 -17.74
N PRO A 118 21.71 -14.00 -17.41
CA PRO A 118 22.80 -13.99 -18.39
C PRO A 118 22.54 -14.89 -19.61
N PHE A 119 21.97 -16.09 -19.39
CA PHE A 119 21.60 -17.00 -20.47
C PHE A 119 20.47 -16.47 -21.35
N GLY A 120 19.49 -15.83 -20.74
CA GLY A 120 18.39 -15.18 -21.44
C GLY A 120 18.86 -14.03 -22.31
N VAL A 121 19.73 -13.18 -21.76
CA VAL A 121 20.35 -12.05 -22.50
C VAL A 121 21.21 -12.58 -23.64
N GLU A 122 22.02 -13.62 -23.43
CA GLU A 122 22.84 -14.23 -24.46
C GLU A 122 21.99 -14.81 -25.61
N LYS A 123 20.93 -15.56 -25.30
CA LYS A 123 19.98 -16.08 -26.30
C LYS A 123 19.32 -14.96 -27.12
N ARG A 124 18.90 -13.89 -26.44
CA ARG A 124 18.30 -12.72 -27.09
C ARG A 124 19.30 -12.04 -28.03
N THR A 125 20.54 -11.87 -27.59
CA THR A 125 21.61 -11.26 -28.40
C THR A 125 21.92 -12.13 -29.61
N ARG A 126 22.09 -13.45 -29.44
CA ARG A 126 22.33 -14.38 -30.55
C ARG A 126 21.20 -14.37 -31.57
N TYR A 127 19.95 -14.33 -31.11
CA TYR A 127 18.78 -14.25 -31.99
C TYR A 127 18.77 -12.93 -32.75
N MET A 128 19.04 -11.82 -32.09
CA MET A 128 19.15 -10.52 -32.76
C MET A 128 20.25 -10.51 -33.80
N GLU A 129 21.42 -11.07 -33.49
CA GLU A 129 22.54 -11.19 -34.44
C GLU A 129 22.20 -12.08 -35.65
N SER A 130 21.42 -13.17 -35.45
CA SER A 130 20.96 -13.99 -36.54
C SER A 130 19.99 -13.25 -37.46
N LEU A 131 19.08 -12.46 -36.90
CA LEU A 131 18.16 -11.61 -37.67
C LEU A 131 18.91 -10.51 -38.46
N ILE A 132 19.95 -9.90 -37.87
CA ILE A 132 20.77 -8.90 -38.56
C ILE A 132 21.50 -9.57 -39.74
N ARG A 133 22.06 -10.77 -39.55
CA ARG A 133 22.69 -11.51 -40.68
C ARG A 133 21.70 -11.83 -41.78
N ASP A 134 20.53 -12.34 -41.45
CA ASP A 134 19.46 -12.64 -42.37
C ASP A 134 18.97 -11.38 -43.09
N MET A 135 18.92 -10.23 -42.40
CA MET A 135 18.55 -8.94 -42.99
C MET A 135 19.61 -8.43 -43.97
N GLU A 136 20.90 -8.52 -43.61
CA GLU A 136 22.00 -8.09 -44.48
C GLU A 136 22.14 -8.98 -45.72
N THR A 137 21.85 -10.25 -45.63
CA THR A 137 21.95 -11.24 -46.72
C THR A 137 20.60 -11.49 -47.41
N LYS A 138 19.59 -10.72 -47.13
CA LYS A 138 18.20 -10.96 -47.59
C LYS A 138 18.10 -11.11 -49.10
N ASP A 139 18.66 -10.17 -49.84
CA ASP A 139 18.58 -10.17 -51.30
C ASP A 139 19.26 -11.39 -51.93
N LEU A 140 20.41 -11.81 -51.33
CA LEU A 140 21.13 -12.99 -51.76
C LEU A 140 20.34 -14.27 -51.42
N ASN A 141 19.80 -14.36 -50.23
CA ASN A 141 19.04 -15.52 -49.77
C ASN A 141 17.72 -15.70 -50.58
N GLU A 142 17.07 -14.59 -50.93
CA GLU A 142 15.88 -14.61 -51.80
C GLU A 142 16.23 -15.04 -53.23
N PHE A 143 17.35 -14.62 -53.77
CA PHE A 143 17.84 -15.04 -55.08
C PHE A 143 18.11 -16.55 -55.08
N VAL A 144 18.88 -17.05 -54.13
CA VAL A 144 19.20 -18.50 -54.00
C VAL A 144 17.92 -19.33 -53.80
N ARG A 145 16.97 -18.87 -53.04
CA ARG A 145 15.68 -19.54 -52.84
C ARG A 145 14.88 -19.63 -54.15
N LYS A 146 14.88 -18.56 -54.96
CA LYS A 146 14.15 -18.55 -56.25
C LYS A 146 14.81 -19.41 -57.31
N GLU A 147 16.13 -19.38 -57.41
CA GLU A 147 16.86 -20.10 -58.46
C GLU A 147 17.16 -21.56 -58.14
N PHE A 148 17.47 -21.84 -56.86
CA PHE A 148 17.95 -23.17 -56.42
C PHE A 148 16.96 -23.89 -55.49
N GLY A 149 15.89 -23.22 -55.04
CA GLY A 149 14.93 -23.80 -54.12
C GLY A 149 15.46 -24.09 -52.69
N VAL A 150 16.68 -23.57 -52.40
CA VAL A 150 17.34 -23.76 -51.11
C VAL A 150 17.10 -22.54 -50.21
N ASN A 151 16.67 -22.82 -48.98
CA ASN A 151 16.50 -21.75 -47.99
C ASN A 151 17.77 -21.62 -47.17
N LEU A 152 18.44 -20.47 -47.27
CA LEU A 152 19.66 -20.13 -46.53
C LEU A 152 19.38 -19.20 -45.31
N PHE A 153 18.12 -18.79 -45.07
CA PHE A 153 17.77 -18.05 -43.86
C PHE A 153 17.90 -18.92 -42.63
N GLU A 154 18.52 -18.39 -41.59
CA GLU A 154 18.56 -19.02 -40.26
C GLU A 154 17.16 -18.96 -39.60
N ASN A 155 16.39 -17.91 -39.87
CA ASN A 155 15.06 -17.69 -39.35
C ASN A 155 13.99 -17.81 -40.48
N ALA A 156 12.72 -17.91 -40.10
CA ALA A 156 11.65 -17.95 -41.07
C ALA A 156 11.65 -16.63 -41.92
N PRO A 157 11.56 -16.71 -43.25
CA PRO A 157 11.66 -15.52 -44.10
C PRO A 157 10.64 -14.44 -43.82
N ASP A 158 9.46 -14.84 -43.29
CA ASP A 158 8.36 -13.94 -42.92
C ASP A 158 8.65 -13.14 -41.65
N VAL A 159 9.62 -13.57 -40.86
CA VAL A 159 10.00 -12.95 -39.57
C VAL A 159 11.18 -11.98 -39.74
N VAL A 160 11.91 -12.07 -40.87
CA VAL A 160 13.11 -11.25 -41.10
C VAL A 160 12.72 -9.79 -41.37
N PRO A 161 13.12 -8.85 -40.48
CA PRO A 161 12.80 -7.42 -40.62
C PRO A 161 13.41 -6.83 -41.91
N ARG A 162 12.84 -5.72 -42.38
CA ARG A 162 13.38 -5.01 -43.55
C ARG A 162 14.33 -3.89 -43.16
N ASN A 163 14.09 -3.28 -42.02
CA ASN A 163 14.85 -2.13 -41.49
C ASN A 163 15.20 -2.32 -40.03
N LYS A 164 16.19 -1.54 -39.54
CA LYS A 164 16.58 -1.51 -38.12
C LYS A 164 15.43 -1.13 -37.20
N GLU A 165 14.55 -0.24 -37.60
CA GLU A 165 13.37 0.17 -36.83
C GLU A 165 12.39 -1.00 -36.68
N GLU A 166 12.18 -1.78 -37.75
CA GLU A 166 11.33 -2.97 -37.75
C GLU A 166 11.94 -4.08 -36.86
N LEU A 167 13.27 -4.19 -36.87
CA LEU A 167 14.01 -5.09 -35.99
C LEU A 167 13.81 -4.72 -34.51
N GLU A 168 13.90 -3.44 -34.17
CA GLU A 168 13.66 -2.97 -32.78
C GLU A 168 12.23 -3.26 -32.35
N VAL A 169 11.25 -2.99 -33.21
CA VAL A 169 9.84 -3.29 -32.95
C VAL A 169 9.63 -4.79 -32.78
N HIS A 170 10.23 -5.62 -33.65
CA HIS A 170 10.16 -7.08 -33.54
C HIS A 170 10.73 -7.58 -32.21
N MET A 171 11.92 -7.09 -31.82
CA MET A 171 12.59 -7.46 -30.58
C MET A 171 11.85 -6.98 -29.32
N GLN A 172 11.05 -5.92 -29.41
CA GLN A 172 10.26 -5.40 -28.31
C GLN A 172 8.88 -6.04 -28.20
N LEU A 173 8.22 -6.33 -29.30
CA LEU A 173 6.82 -6.75 -29.34
C LEU A 173 6.63 -8.24 -29.63
N THR A 174 7.45 -8.81 -30.50
CA THR A 174 7.22 -10.16 -31.04
C THR A 174 8.14 -11.21 -30.42
N TYR A 175 9.41 -10.86 -30.22
CA TYR A 175 10.36 -11.79 -29.61
C TYR A 175 10.14 -11.92 -28.12
N LYS A 176 9.81 -13.13 -27.68
CA LYS A 176 9.67 -13.49 -26.27
C LYS A 176 10.26 -14.87 -26.01
N GLN A 177 10.98 -14.99 -24.92
CA GLN A 177 11.44 -16.27 -24.43
C GLN A 177 10.31 -17.00 -23.70
N GLN A 178 10.38 -18.35 -23.66
CA GLN A 178 9.38 -19.14 -22.94
C GLN A 178 9.27 -18.76 -21.46
N VAL A 179 10.38 -18.38 -20.83
CA VAL A 179 10.42 -17.93 -19.43
C VAL A 179 9.64 -16.60 -19.28
N GLU A 180 9.84 -15.65 -20.20
CA GLU A 180 9.14 -14.35 -20.19
C GLU A 180 7.63 -14.53 -20.39
N ILE A 181 7.23 -15.45 -21.30
CA ILE A 181 5.82 -15.78 -21.50
C ILE A 181 5.22 -16.42 -20.25
N ALA A 182 5.94 -17.34 -19.62
CA ALA A 182 5.49 -18.00 -18.38
C ALA A 182 5.36 -17.02 -17.24
N GLU A 183 6.29 -16.06 -17.10
CA GLU A 183 6.22 -14.99 -16.10
C GLU A 183 5.02 -14.06 -16.33
N GLU A 184 4.78 -13.65 -17.58
CA GLU A 184 3.60 -12.83 -17.92
C GLU A 184 2.29 -13.57 -17.62
N GLN A 185 2.21 -14.84 -17.99
CA GLN A 185 1.03 -15.66 -17.69
C GLN A 185 0.84 -15.84 -16.19
N ALA A 186 1.92 -16.09 -15.44
CA ALA A 186 1.85 -16.23 -13.99
C ALA A 186 1.36 -14.95 -13.32
N ILE A 187 1.83 -13.77 -13.75
CA ILE A 187 1.36 -12.48 -13.23
C ILE A 187 -0.11 -12.26 -13.57
N ASN A 188 -0.53 -12.55 -14.79
CA ASN A 188 -1.93 -12.40 -15.21
C ASN A 188 -2.86 -13.32 -14.41
N VAL A 189 -2.49 -14.57 -14.21
CA VAL A 189 -3.25 -15.53 -13.37
C VAL A 189 -3.34 -15.02 -11.92
N LEU A 190 -2.24 -14.48 -11.37
CA LEU A 190 -2.23 -13.86 -10.04
C LEU A 190 -3.20 -12.67 -9.96
N LEU A 191 -3.18 -11.78 -10.93
CA LEU A 191 -4.06 -10.61 -10.97
C LEU A 191 -5.53 -11.01 -11.08
N GLU A 192 -5.85 -11.99 -11.93
CA GLU A 192 -7.21 -12.53 -12.05
C GLU A 192 -7.66 -13.22 -10.76
N GLY A 193 -6.83 -14.08 -10.17
CA GLY A 193 -7.12 -14.77 -8.92
C GLY A 193 -7.40 -13.82 -7.75
N ASN A 194 -6.68 -12.71 -7.69
CA ASN A 194 -6.87 -11.64 -6.70
C ASN A 194 -8.01 -10.66 -7.04
N LYS A 195 -8.71 -10.83 -8.17
CA LYS A 195 -9.73 -9.88 -8.64
C LYS A 195 -9.20 -8.44 -8.65
N TYR A 196 -7.98 -8.27 -9.15
CA TYR A 196 -7.23 -7.03 -9.07
C TYR A 196 -7.96 -5.84 -9.71
N ASP A 197 -8.79 -6.07 -10.73
CA ASP A 197 -9.59 -5.02 -11.37
C ASP A 197 -10.55 -4.34 -10.39
N LEU A 198 -11.16 -5.11 -9.48
CA LEU A 198 -12.02 -4.56 -8.43
C LEU A 198 -11.20 -3.75 -7.43
N THR A 199 -10.06 -4.26 -7.01
CA THR A 199 -9.13 -3.57 -6.12
C THR A 199 -8.64 -2.26 -6.75
N LYS A 200 -8.23 -2.29 -8.02
CA LYS A 200 -7.83 -1.13 -8.81
C LYS A 200 -8.93 -0.08 -8.87
N ARG A 201 -10.17 -0.50 -9.16
CA ARG A 201 -11.32 0.42 -9.23
C ARG A 201 -11.59 1.09 -7.88
N ARG A 202 -11.52 0.35 -6.77
CA ARG A 202 -11.67 0.91 -5.43
C ARG A 202 -10.55 1.90 -5.10
N CYS A 203 -9.30 1.57 -5.40
CA CYS A 203 -8.18 2.48 -5.22
C CYS A 203 -8.33 3.75 -6.06
N ASN A 204 -8.77 3.65 -7.32
CA ASN A 204 -9.01 4.81 -8.17
C ASN A 204 -10.13 5.71 -7.63
N TYR A 205 -11.18 5.10 -7.07
CA TYR A 205 -12.25 5.83 -6.40
C TYR A 205 -11.72 6.58 -5.18
N ASP A 206 -10.92 5.93 -4.33
CA ASP A 206 -10.35 6.58 -3.14
C ASP A 206 -9.32 7.66 -3.51
N LEU A 207 -8.46 7.44 -4.49
CA LEU A 207 -7.55 8.46 -5.00
C LEU A 207 -8.29 9.71 -5.51
N THR A 208 -9.45 9.53 -6.13
CA THR A 208 -10.28 10.63 -6.62
C THR A 208 -11.01 11.33 -5.45
N THR A 209 -11.56 10.56 -4.52
CA THR A 209 -12.45 11.04 -3.46
C THR A 209 -11.69 11.58 -2.26
N ILE A 210 -10.74 10.83 -1.73
CA ILE A 210 -9.97 11.17 -0.51
C ILE A 210 -8.52 11.51 -0.78
N GLY A 211 -8.00 11.24 -1.99
CA GLY A 211 -6.65 11.60 -2.41
C GLY A 211 -5.55 10.61 -2.02
N ILE A 212 -5.91 9.48 -1.43
CA ILE A 212 -4.97 8.44 -1.00
C ILE A 212 -5.54 7.07 -1.38
N GLY A 213 -4.68 6.18 -1.87
CA GLY A 213 -5.01 4.79 -2.15
C GLY A 213 -4.04 3.86 -1.45
N ALA A 214 -4.51 2.71 -1.00
CA ALA A 214 -3.68 1.73 -0.31
C ALA A 214 -4.05 0.30 -0.70
N VAL A 215 -3.00 -0.53 -0.85
CA VAL A 215 -3.11 -1.98 -1.02
C VAL A 215 -2.12 -2.68 -0.11
N LYS A 216 -2.44 -3.89 0.29
CA LYS A 216 -1.58 -4.75 1.10
C LYS A 216 -1.19 -5.96 0.29
N ASN A 217 0.09 -6.26 0.27
CA ASN A 217 0.65 -7.46 -0.34
C ASN A 217 0.98 -8.45 0.77
N THR A 218 0.32 -9.61 0.76
CA THR A 218 0.58 -10.69 1.71
C THR A 218 0.94 -11.97 0.97
N PHE A 219 1.63 -12.85 1.64
CA PHE A 219 1.94 -14.18 1.12
C PHE A 219 1.30 -15.24 2.00
N SER A 220 0.44 -16.06 1.41
CA SER A 220 -0.17 -17.22 2.04
C SER A 220 0.37 -18.50 1.40
N LYS A 221 0.70 -19.52 2.22
CA LYS A 221 1.15 -20.81 1.69
C LYS A 221 0.07 -21.53 0.87
N SER A 222 -1.21 -21.21 1.11
CA SER A 222 -2.35 -21.83 0.42
C SER A 222 -2.74 -21.09 -0.85
N GLU A 223 -2.61 -19.77 -0.87
CA GLU A 223 -3.13 -18.89 -1.94
C GLU A 223 -2.02 -18.22 -2.75
N GLY A 224 -0.77 -18.31 -2.27
CA GLY A 224 0.36 -17.60 -2.87
C GLY A 224 0.38 -16.12 -2.52
N VAL A 225 0.62 -15.27 -3.51
CA VAL A 225 0.62 -13.81 -3.34
C VAL A 225 -0.81 -13.29 -3.37
N VAL A 226 -1.20 -12.61 -2.30
CA VAL A 226 -2.53 -12.00 -2.14
C VAL A 226 -2.37 -10.49 -2.12
N VAL A 227 -3.17 -9.80 -2.95
CA VAL A 227 -3.21 -8.34 -3.06
C VAL A 227 -4.58 -7.87 -2.60
N ASP A 228 -4.64 -7.34 -1.39
CA ASP A 228 -5.86 -6.87 -0.77
C ASP A 228 -5.99 -5.35 -0.84
N TYR A 229 -7.22 -4.88 -1.07
CA TYR A 229 -7.55 -3.49 -0.87
C TYR A 229 -7.55 -3.15 0.62
N VAL A 230 -6.95 -2.02 0.97
CA VAL A 230 -6.96 -1.48 2.33
C VAL A 230 -7.67 -0.14 2.33
N ASP A 231 -8.64 0.01 3.23
CA ASP A 231 -9.31 1.30 3.40
C ASP A 231 -8.35 2.29 4.10
N PRO A 232 -7.99 3.40 3.43
CA PRO A 232 -7.08 4.39 4.02
C PRO A 232 -7.61 5.04 5.31
N THR A 233 -8.91 4.98 5.57
CA THR A 233 -9.50 5.48 6.83
C THR A 233 -9.07 4.67 8.04
N ASN A 234 -8.72 3.40 7.83
CA ASN A 234 -8.31 2.46 8.87
C ASN A 234 -6.79 2.33 9.02
N LEU A 235 -6.03 3.17 8.31
CA LEU A 235 -4.57 3.15 8.33
C LEU A 235 -3.99 4.16 9.30
N VAL A 236 -2.92 3.73 9.99
CA VAL A 236 -2.02 4.56 10.79
C VAL A 236 -0.62 4.42 10.22
N TRP A 237 0.08 5.53 10.03
CA TRP A 237 1.43 5.52 9.47
C TRP A 237 2.32 6.58 10.11
N SER A 238 3.64 6.39 10.07
CA SER A 238 4.59 7.40 10.53
C SER A 238 4.52 8.66 9.66
N TYR A 239 4.98 9.78 10.20
CA TYR A 239 5.05 11.03 9.42
C TYR A 239 5.88 10.81 8.15
N THR A 240 5.37 11.30 7.03
CA THR A 240 6.04 11.28 5.73
C THR A 240 5.69 12.52 4.92
N ASP A 241 6.60 12.94 4.08
CA ASP A 241 6.41 13.99 3.06
C ASP A 241 6.47 13.37 1.63
N SER A 242 6.83 12.08 1.52
CA SER A 242 6.90 11.37 0.25
C SER A 242 5.51 10.95 -0.22
N PRO A 243 5.09 11.29 -1.46
CA PRO A 243 3.82 10.85 -2.04
C PRO A 243 3.70 9.33 -2.15
N TYR A 244 4.81 8.60 -2.13
CA TYR A 244 4.89 7.14 -2.25
C TYR A 244 5.09 6.43 -0.91
N PHE A 245 5.20 7.15 0.20
CA PHE A 245 5.38 6.60 1.55
C PHE A 245 6.60 5.67 1.69
N ASP A 246 7.69 5.96 0.97
CA ASP A 246 8.89 5.13 0.99
C ASP A 246 9.72 5.29 2.29
N ASP A 247 9.58 6.42 2.97
CA ASP A 247 10.32 6.83 4.17
C ASP A 247 9.65 6.43 5.49
N ILE A 248 8.46 5.82 5.44
CA ILE A 248 7.75 5.38 6.65
C ILE A 248 8.48 4.21 7.33
N TYR A 249 8.51 4.24 8.68
CA TYR A 249 9.10 3.17 9.48
C TYR A 249 8.06 2.30 10.19
N TYR A 250 6.80 2.73 10.29
CA TYR A 250 5.69 1.87 10.68
C TYR A 250 4.44 2.18 9.89
N VAL A 251 3.61 1.16 9.75
CA VAL A 251 2.25 1.24 9.24
C VAL A 251 1.39 0.27 10.02
N GLY A 252 0.18 0.66 10.36
CA GLY A 252 -0.80 -0.18 11.02
C GLY A 252 -2.16 -0.07 10.35
N GLU A 253 -2.89 -1.17 10.32
CA GLU A 253 -4.26 -1.29 9.81
C GLU A 253 -5.16 -1.79 10.94
N VAL A 254 -6.20 -1.02 11.26
CA VAL A 254 -7.24 -1.44 12.20
C VAL A 254 -8.38 -2.09 11.42
N LYS A 255 -8.63 -3.36 11.67
CA LYS A 255 -9.65 -4.14 10.97
C LYS A 255 -10.56 -4.84 11.96
N SER A 256 -11.87 -4.80 11.71
CA SER A 256 -12.83 -5.63 12.44
C SER A 256 -12.84 -7.03 11.84
N VAL A 257 -12.51 -8.04 12.65
CA VAL A 257 -12.36 -9.43 12.24
C VAL A 257 -13.32 -10.30 13.03
N HIS A 258 -13.99 -11.24 12.37
CA HIS A 258 -14.83 -12.22 13.05
C HIS A 258 -13.99 -13.18 13.87
N ILE A 259 -14.50 -13.58 15.03
CA ILE A 259 -13.82 -14.50 15.95
C ILE A 259 -13.43 -15.81 15.27
N ASN A 260 -14.27 -16.34 14.37
CA ASN A 260 -13.98 -17.54 13.60
C ASN A 260 -12.75 -17.38 12.69
N GLU A 261 -12.61 -16.22 12.08
CA GLU A 261 -11.45 -15.90 11.25
C GLU A 261 -10.19 -15.75 12.10
N LEU A 262 -10.32 -15.09 13.26
CA LEU A 262 -9.23 -14.96 14.22
C LEU A 262 -8.75 -16.35 14.71
N LYS A 263 -9.67 -17.27 14.98
CA LYS A 263 -9.35 -18.67 15.32
C LYS A 263 -8.63 -19.39 14.20
N LYS A 264 -9.02 -19.15 12.95
CA LYS A 264 -8.36 -19.73 11.77
C LYS A 264 -6.94 -19.21 11.61
N GLN A 265 -6.74 -17.89 11.80
CA GLN A 265 -5.42 -17.26 11.73
C GLN A 265 -4.51 -17.66 12.89
N PHE A 266 -5.06 -17.84 14.09
CA PHE A 266 -4.34 -18.18 15.33
C PHE A 266 -4.94 -19.44 15.99
N PRO A 267 -4.60 -20.65 15.51
CA PRO A 267 -5.17 -21.91 16.03
C PRO A 267 -4.89 -22.18 17.50
N TYR A 268 -3.85 -21.55 18.07
CA TYR A 268 -3.45 -21.73 19.47
C TYR A 268 -4.39 -21.01 20.47
N LEU A 269 -5.27 -20.11 20.02
CA LEU A 269 -6.23 -19.44 20.90
C LEU A 269 -7.27 -20.44 21.41
N THR A 270 -7.50 -20.46 22.72
CA THR A 270 -8.54 -21.30 23.31
C THR A 270 -9.92 -20.69 23.15
N ASN A 271 -10.98 -21.49 23.31
CA ASN A 271 -12.36 -20.98 23.22
C ASN A 271 -12.67 -20.00 24.38
N GLU A 272 -12.03 -20.18 25.53
CA GLU A 272 -12.14 -19.26 26.67
C GLU A 272 -11.48 -17.91 26.35
N ASP A 273 -10.29 -17.93 25.75
CA ASP A 273 -9.62 -16.72 25.26
C ASP A 273 -10.52 -15.94 24.29
N LEU A 274 -11.11 -16.63 23.31
CA LEU A 274 -11.98 -16.03 22.31
C LEU A 274 -13.24 -15.40 22.93
N GLY A 275 -13.82 -16.06 23.93
CA GLY A 275 -14.95 -15.52 24.71
C GLY A 275 -14.58 -14.24 25.49
N GLN A 276 -13.40 -14.20 26.12
CA GLN A 276 -12.91 -13.02 26.82
C GLN A 276 -12.61 -11.86 25.83
N LEU A 277 -12.03 -12.16 24.69
CA LEU A 277 -11.73 -11.19 23.65
C LEU A 277 -12.99 -10.56 23.06
N SER A 278 -14.03 -11.36 22.82
CA SER A 278 -15.35 -10.88 22.40
C SER A 278 -15.93 -9.87 23.40
N GLN A 279 -15.87 -10.19 24.70
CA GLN A 279 -16.39 -9.30 25.74
C GLN A 279 -15.56 -8.01 25.90
N GLN A 280 -14.22 -8.07 25.74
CA GLN A 280 -13.34 -6.91 25.80
C GLN A 280 -13.56 -5.99 24.60
N SER A 281 -13.65 -6.56 23.41
CA SER A 281 -13.89 -5.82 22.16
C SER A 281 -15.23 -5.09 22.18
N TYR A 282 -16.28 -5.73 22.69
CA TYR A 282 -17.60 -5.10 22.83
C TYR A 282 -17.58 -3.82 23.67
N LYS A 283 -16.73 -3.78 24.71
CA LYS A 283 -16.55 -2.58 25.55
C LYS A 283 -15.75 -1.49 24.83
N ALA A 284 -14.80 -1.86 24.00
CA ALA A 284 -13.99 -0.92 23.22
C ALA A 284 -14.75 -0.33 22.02
N ASN A 285 -15.52 -1.15 21.31
CA ASN A 285 -16.35 -0.72 20.17
C ASN A 285 -17.42 0.30 20.59
N GLY A 286 -18.00 0.18 21.76
CA GLY A 286 -19.04 1.09 22.23
C GLY A 286 -18.64 2.56 22.33
N PHE A 287 -17.34 2.90 22.31
CA PHE A 287 -16.87 4.27 22.41
C PHE A 287 -16.50 4.89 21.06
N TYR A 288 -16.07 4.10 20.07
CA TYR A 288 -15.49 4.62 18.82
C TYR A 288 -16.35 4.40 17.58
N ASP A 289 -17.18 3.36 17.55
CA ASP A 289 -18.01 3.04 16.39
C ASP A 289 -19.34 3.81 16.33
N ARG A 290 -19.79 4.34 17.47
CA ARG A 290 -21.04 5.11 17.58
C ARG A 290 -21.07 6.41 16.81
N THR A 291 -19.93 6.96 16.42
CA THR A 291 -19.85 8.24 15.70
C THR A 291 -19.94 8.10 14.19
N LEU A 292 -19.67 6.93 13.64
CA LEU A 292 -19.59 6.70 12.19
C LEU A 292 -20.67 5.73 11.65
N ASN A 293 -21.18 4.81 12.48
CA ASN A 293 -22.18 3.83 12.09
C ASN A 293 -23.36 3.84 13.06
N ASN A 294 -24.35 4.67 12.77
CA ASN A 294 -25.53 4.80 13.62
C ASN A 294 -26.55 3.68 13.40
N ASP A 295 -26.33 2.74 12.46
CA ASP A 295 -27.37 1.82 11.98
C ASP A 295 -27.06 0.32 12.11
N ASN A 296 -25.84 -0.08 12.49
CA ASN A 296 -25.56 -1.51 12.58
C ASN A 296 -25.28 -1.90 14.02
N GLY A 297 -26.20 -2.69 14.58
CA GLY A 297 -25.95 -3.36 15.84
C GLY A 297 -24.62 -4.08 15.79
N ASP A 298 -23.73 -3.74 16.74
CA ASP A 298 -22.43 -4.37 16.91
C ASP A 298 -22.61 -5.88 16.91
N ASP A 299 -22.02 -6.56 15.93
CA ASP A 299 -21.96 -8.01 15.96
C ASP A 299 -21.03 -8.41 17.10
N ALA A 300 -21.60 -8.98 18.17
CA ALA A 300 -20.86 -9.45 19.36
C ALA A 300 -19.73 -10.45 19.03
N ASN A 301 -19.68 -10.94 17.80
CA ASN A 301 -18.69 -11.88 17.30
C ASN A 301 -17.55 -11.24 16.52
N THR A 302 -17.45 -9.90 16.49
CA THR A 302 -16.34 -9.18 15.85
C THR A 302 -15.37 -8.60 16.87
N VAL A 303 -14.10 -8.61 16.54
CA VAL A 303 -12.99 -8.07 17.36
C VAL A 303 -12.18 -7.10 16.51
N GLN A 304 -11.84 -5.95 17.07
CA GLN A 304 -10.94 -5.01 16.39
C GLN A 304 -9.48 -5.45 16.60
N VAL A 305 -8.80 -5.64 15.48
CA VAL A 305 -7.42 -6.13 15.44
C VAL A 305 -6.56 -5.11 14.70
N LEU A 306 -5.43 -4.78 15.28
CA LEU A 306 -4.38 -3.98 14.69
C LEU A 306 -3.35 -4.91 14.03
N TYR A 307 -3.28 -4.89 12.71
CA TYR A 307 -2.21 -5.48 11.92
C TYR A 307 -1.17 -4.41 11.66
N PHE A 308 0.08 -4.65 12.00
CA PHE A 308 1.10 -3.62 11.80
C PHE A 308 2.44 -4.16 11.34
N ASN A 309 3.13 -3.33 10.58
CA ASN A 309 4.49 -3.57 10.13
C ASN A 309 5.40 -2.50 10.73
N TYR A 310 6.55 -2.91 11.18
CA TYR A 310 7.56 -2.03 11.75
C TYR A 310 8.91 -2.29 11.11
N LYS A 311 9.50 -1.23 10.55
CA LYS A 311 10.80 -1.28 9.89
C LYS A 311 11.88 -0.83 10.87
N THR A 312 12.90 -1.65 11.02
CA THR A 312 14.09 -1.38 11.82
C THR A 312 15.31 -1.92 11.10
N TYR A 313 16.45 -1.96 11.75
CA TYR A 313 17.66 -2.52 11.18
C TYR A 313 18.23 -3.62 12.08
N THR A 314 18.91 -4.55 11.45
CA THR A 314 19.74 -5.59 12.09
C THR A 314 21.16 -5.40 11.64
N ASN A 315 22.12 -5.54 12.57
CA ASN A 315 23.52 -5.41 12.26
C ASN A 315 24.11 -6.80 12.00
N GLU A 316 24.54 -7.02 10.78
CA GLU A 316 25.33 -8.21 10.44
C GLU A 316 26.81 -7.91 10.62
N VAL A 317 27.46 -8.64 11.51
CA VAL A 317 28.87 -8.51 11.81
C VAL A 317 29.61 -9.74 11.31
N TYR A 318 30.58 -9.54 10.45
CA TYR A 318 31.42 -10.57 9.91
C TYR A 318 32.86 -10.41 10.36
N LYS A 319 33.45 -11.51 10.82
CA LYS A 319 34.88 -11.63 11.03
C LYS A 319 35.52 -12.19 9.76
N VAL A 320 36.33 -11.38 9.11
CA VAL A 320 37.15 -11.83 7.98
C VAL A 320 38.54 -12.19 8.51
N LYS A 321 38.93 -13.43 8.35
CA LYS A 321 40.28 -13.91 8.73
C LYS A 321 41.04 -14.34 7.48
N GLU A 322 42.20 -13.76 7.25
CA GLU A 322 43.12 -14.24 6.23
C GLU A 322 43.85 -15.50 6.72
N LEU A 323 43.76 -16.57 5.96
CA LEU A 323 44.46 -17.83 6.23
C LEU A 323 45.92 -17.76 5.75
N ALA A 324 46.78 -18.60 6.31
CA ALA A 324 48.18 -18.72 5.87
C ALA A 324 48.34 -19.04 4.37
N THR A 325 47.30 -19.54 3.74
CA THR A 325 47.20 -19.82 2.30
C THR A 325 46.83 -18.61 1.44
N GLY A 326 46.61 -17.42 2.03
CA GLY A 326 46.12 -16.22 1.35
C GLY A 326 44.62 -16.20 1.07
N ALA A 327 43.89 -17.23 1.44
CA ALA A 327 42.43 -17.26 1.30
C ALA A 327 41.73 -16.58 2.48
N SER A 328 40.68 -15.83 2.23
CA SER A 328 39.85 -15.18 3.26
C SER A 328 38.74 -16.12 3.74
N LYS A 329 38.62 -16.32 5.05
CA LYS A 329 37.47 -17.01 5.66
C LYS A 329 36.56 -16.01 6.34
N ILE A 330 35.28 -15.96 5.91
CA ILE A 330 34.26 -15.09 6.46
C ILE A 330 33.45 -15.91 7.48
N ILE A 331 33.32 -15.41 8.70
CA ILE A 331 32.61 -16.06 9.79
C ILE A 331 31.60 -15.03 10.35
N PRO A 332 30.27 -15.34 10.33
CA PRO A 332 29.30 -14.47 10.96
C PRO A 332 29.53 -14.43 12.49
N LYS A 333 29.31 -13.29 13.07
CA LYS A 333 29.45 -13.00 14.50
C LYS A 333 28.27 -12.20 15.01
N ASP A 334 28.08 -12.21 16.30
CA ASP A 334 27.06 -11.41 16.97
C ASP A 334 27.36 -9.92 16.88
N ASP A 335 26.34 -9.11 16.99
CA ASP A 335 26.38 -7.64 16.90
C ASP A 335 27.43 -7.02 17.85
N GLN A 336 27.59 -7.61 19.03
CA GLN A 336 28.53 -7.14 20.05
C GLN A 336 30.00 -7.56 19.80
N PHE A 337 30.27 -8.31 18.73
CA PHE A 337 31.62 -8.75 18.42
C PHE A 337 32.55 -7.57 18.15
N ASN A 338 33.57 -7.40 18.99
CA ASN A 338 34.63 -6.40 18.80
C ASN A 338 35.97 -7.01 19.19
N PRO A 339 36.77 -7.52 18.25
CA PRO A 339 38.08 -8.09 18.53
C PRO A 339 39.05 -7.01 19.03
N PRO A 340 39.93 -7.31 19.99
CA PRO A 340 41.00 -6.39 20.42
C PRO A 340 41.88 -5.98 19.24
N GLU A 341 42.29 -4.71 19.20
CA GLU A 341 43.12 -4.16 18.11
C GLU A 341 44.44 -4.94 17.87
N GLN A 342 45.08 -5.40 18.93
CA GLN A 342 46.29 -6.23 18.84
C GLN A 342 46.05 -7.54 18.08
N ILE A 343 44.93 -8.20 18.32
CA ILE A 343 44.58 -9.44 17.60
C ILE A 343 44.22 -9.16 16.13
N MET A 344 43.70 -7.99 15.82
CA MET A 344 43.45 -7.58 14.44
C MET A 344 44.73 -7.44 13.64
N GLN A 345 45.76 -6.84 14.22
CA GLN A 345 47.06 -6.62 13.55
C GLN A 345 47.86 -7.91 13.42
N ASP A 346 47.96 -8.70 14.49
CA ASP A 346 48.82 -9.92 14.52
C ASP A 346 48.24 -11.06 13.65
N HIS A 347 46.89 -11.15 13.51
CA HIS A 347 46.20 -12.25 12.82
C HIS A 347 45.50 -11.83 11.54
N LYS A 348 45.71 -10.63 11.04
CA LYS A 348 45.02 -10.08 9.85
C LYS A 348 43.48 -10.37 9.89
N ILE A 349 42.89 -9.98 11.02
CA ILE A 349 41.42 -10.14 11.24
C ILE A 349 40.81 -8.78 11.00
N GLU A 350 39.82 -8.75 10.11
CA GLU A 350 39.01 -7.55 9.87
C GLU A 350 37.58 -7.78 10.38
N LYS A 351 37.01 -6.73 10.95
CA LYS A 351 35.60 -6.67 11.30
C LYS A 351 34.86 -5.90 10.21
N ILE A 352 33.96 -6.56 9.52
CA ILE A 352 33.04 -5.92 8.58
C ILE A 352 31.65 -5.91 9.24
N SER A 353 31.08 -4.74 9.40
CA SER A 353 29.73 -4.58 9.91
C SER A 353 28.86 -3.94 8.82
N GLN A 354 27.70 -4.53 8.58
CA GLN A 354 26.69 -4.02 7.65
C GLN A 354 25.35 -3.97 8.37
N SER A 355 24.68 -2.82 8.27
CA SER A 355 23.32 -2.68 8.78
C SER A 355 22.33 -2.95 7.66
N LEU A 356 21.43 -3.90 7.88
CA LEU A 356 20.36 -4.26 6.95
C LEU A 356 19.02 -3.85 7.53
N GLU A 357 18.20 -3.20 6.74
CA GLU A 357 16.80 -2.98 7.13
C GLU A 357 16.05 -4.31 7.18
N VAL A 358 15.25 -4.48 8.22
CA VAL A 358 14.36 -5.63 8.41
C VAL A 358 12.95 -5.15 8.75
N LEU A 359 11.98 -5.95 8.35
CA LEU A 359 10.57 -5.71 8.58
C LEU A 359 10.05 -6.70 9.61
N TYR A 360 9.47 -6.20 10.68
CA TYR A 360 8.71 -6.98 11.66
C TYR A 360 7.23 -6.88 11.36
N GLU A 361 6.53 -7.96 11.57
CA GLU A 361 5.09 -8.07 11.44
C GLU A 361 4.46 -8.38 12.80
N GLY A 362 3.50 -7.56 13.18
CA GLY A 362 2.80 -7.72 14.42
C GLY A 362 1.29 -7.74 14.25
N VAL A 363 0.62 -8.47 15.13
CA VAL A 363 -0.84 -8.51 15.23
C VAL A 363 -1.22 -8.33 16.69
N LYS A 364 -2.02 -7.31 16.98
CA LYS A 364 -2.47 -6.97 18.32
C LYS A 364 -3.97 -6.76 18.36
N ILE A 365 -4.62 -7.23 19.40
CA ILE A 365 -6.00 -6.89 19.69
C ILE A 365 -6.04 -5.52 20.33
N LEU A 366 -6.90 -4.62 19.84
CA LEU A 366 -7.04 -3.28 20.40
C LEU A 366 -7.49 -3.36 21.87
N GLY A 367 -6.78 -2.66 22.74
CA GLY A 367 -6.97 -2.74 24.19
C GLY A 367 -6.51 -4.05 24.82
N GLY A 368 -5.95 -4.99 24.06
CA GLY A 368 -5.63 -6.33 24.49
C GLY A 368 -4.16 -6.73 24.28
N ARG A 369 -3.97 -8.04 24.17
CA ARG A 369 -2.65 -8.67 24.02
C ARG A 369 -2.15 -8.67 22.57
N VAL A 370 -0.83 -8.76 22.39
CA VAL A 370 -0.20 -9.05 21.10
C VAL A 370 -0.34 -10.54 20.82
N LEU A 371 -0.82 -10.86 19.63
CA LEU A 371 -1.00 -12.24 19.15
C LEU A 371 0.21 -12.72 18.36
N LYS A 372 0.83 -11.85 17.60
CA LYS A 372 1.96 -12.18 16.72
C LYS A 372 2.99 -11.05 16.77
N TRP A 373 4.26 -11.41 16.84
CA TRP A 373 5.39 -10.52 16.62
C TRP A 373 6.57 -11.35 16.13
N GLU A 374 6.90 -11.20 14.87
CA GLU A 374 7.99 -11.94 14.21
C GLU A 374 8.52 -11.18 13.00
N LEU A 375 9.65 -11.60 12.47
CA LEU A 375 10.17 -11.10 11.21
C LEU A 375 9.21 -11.45 10.07
N ALA A 376 8.92 -10.48 9.22
CA ALA A 376 8.08 -10.70 8.06
C ALA A 376 8.72 -11.71 7.11
N THR A 377 7.94 -12.69 6.67
CA THR A 377 8.42 -13.74 5.74
C THR A 377 8.57 -13.23 4.30
N ASN A 378 7.86 -12.17 3.96
CA ASN A 378 7.78 -11.58 2.62
C ASN A 378 8.47 -10.20 2.55
N MET A 379 9.72 -10.11 2.99
CA MET A 379 10.50 -8.90 2.85
C MET A 379 10.90 -8.64 1.40
N ILE A 380 10.36 -7.58 0.79
CA ILE A 380 10.68 -7.17 -0.57
C ILE A 380 11.82 -6.15 -0.53
N ARG A 381 12.94 -6.49 -1.17
CA ARG A 381 14.10 -5.62 -1.27
C ARG A 381 14.21 -5.01 -2.67
N PRO A 382 14.44 -3.69 -2.82
CA PRO A 382 14.65 -3.07 -4.12
C PRO A 382 15.97 -3.55 -4.75
N LYS A 383 15.99 -3.77 -6.06
CA LYS A 383 17.20 -4.19 -6.78
C LYS A 383 18.34 -3.15 -6.72
N SER A 384 18.00 -1.89 -6.55
CA SER A 384 18.98 -0.80 -6.46
C SER A 384 19.75 -0.78 -5.13
N ASP A 385 19.13 -1.30 -4.06
CA ASP A 385 19.72 -1.28 -2.72
C ASP A 385 19.15 -2.43 -1.89
N TYR A 386 19.88 -3.52 -1.80
CA TYR A 386 19.48 -4.71 -1.03
C TYR A 386 19.51 -4.50 0.48
N THR A 387 20.10 -3.39 0.96
CA THR A 387 20.11 -3.07 2.39
C THR A 387 18.76 -2.53 2.88
N LYS A 388 17.92 -2.05 1.96
CA LYS A 388 16.59 -1.50 2.24
C LYS A 388 15.48 -2.53 2.09
N VAL A 389 14.38 -2.33 2.82
CA VAL A 389 13.17 -3.15 2.73
C VAL A 389 11.97 -2.26 2.42
N LYS A 390 11.10 -2.70 1.52
CA LYS A 390 9.80 -2.07 1.27
C LYS A 390 8.77 -2.59 2.26
N MET A 391 7.83 -1.72 2.63
CA MET A 391 6.65 -2.13 3.41
C MET A 391 5.76 -3.08 2.60
N ASN A 392 5.04 -3.95 3.31
CA ASN A 392 4.01 -4.80 2.68
C ASN A 392 2.74 -4.01 2.30
N TYR A 393 2.62 -2.79 2.77
CA TYR A 393 1.59 -1.84 2.38
C TYR A 393 2.14 -0.90 1.32
N SER A 394 1.49 -0.85 0.17
CA SER A 394 1.77 0.13 -0.89
C SER A 394 0.74 1.25 -0.78
N ILE A 395 1.17 2.40 -0.32
CA ILE A 395 0.33 3.58 -0.10
C ILE A 395 0.78 4.67 -1.06
N VAL A 396 -0.17 5.36 -1.68
CA VAL A 396 0.12 6.44 -2.61
C VAL A 396 -0.84 7.60 -2.37
N ALA A 397 -0.30 8.81 -2.22
CA ALA A 397 -1.06 10.06 -2.16
C ALA A 397 -0.42 11.09 -3.11
N PRO A 398 -0.81 11.12 -4.40
CA PRO A 398 -0.14 11.91 -5.44
C PRO A 398 -0.12 13.42 -5.16
N ARG A 399 -1.09 13.90 -4.40
CA ARG A 399 -1.22 15.32 -4.03
C ARG A 399 -1.03 15.50 -2.54
N MET A 400 0.18 15.20 -2.07
CA MET A 400 0.55 15.42 -0.69
C MET A 400 1.53 16.59 -0.58
N TYR A 401 1.30 17.46 0.40
CA TYR A 401 2.17 18.57 0.74
C TYR A 401 2.27 18.69 2.25
N LYS A 402 3.48 18.57 2.79
CA LYS A 402 3.74 18.62 4.25
C LYS A 402 2.81 17.71 5.06
N GLY A 403 2.64 16.47 4.60
CA GLY A 403 1.77 15.49 5.25
C GLY A 403 0.27 15.74 5.11
N ARG A 404 -0.16 16.76 4.38
CA ARG A 404 -1.57 17.03 4.07
C ARG A 404 -1.93 16.45 2.72
N ILE A 405 -2.99 15.67 2.68
CA ILE A 405 -3.49 15.00 1.49
C ILE A 405 -4.63 15.85 0.90
N GLU A 406 -4.57 16.09 -0.40
CA GLU A 406 -5.58 16.80 -1.16
C GLU A 406 -6.20 15.89 -2.20
N SER A 407 -7.53 15.88 -2.29
CA SER A 407 -8.28 15.11 -3.29
C SER A 407 -8.95 16.00 -4.34
N LEU A 408 -9.48 15.37 -5.40
CA LEU A 408 -10.30 16.10 -6.35
C LEU A 408 -11.58 16.62 -5.70
N VAL A 409 -12.23 15.77 -4.90
CA VAL A 409 -13.47 16.13 -4.19
C VAL A 409 -13.23 17.27 -3.22
N SER A 410 -12.13 17.27 -2.47
CA SER A 410 -11.82 18.36 -1.52
C SER A 410 -11.73 19.74 -2.19
N ARG A 411 -11.31 19.79 -3.45
CA ARG A 411 -11.25 21.04 -4.23
C ARG A 411 -12.60 21.56 -4.67
N ILE A 412 -13.57 20.67 -4.86
CA ILE A 412 -14.89 21.03 -5.39
C ILE A 412 -15.98 21.13 -4.33
N THR A 413 -15.68 20.80 -3.07
CA THR A 413 -16.66 20.91 -1.97
C THR A 413 -17.27 22.30 -1.84
N GLY A 414 -16.46 23.35 -1.94
CA GLY A 414 -16.95 24.72 -1.87
C GLY A 414 -17.94 25.09 -2.99
N PHE A 415 -17.72 24.58 -4.19
CA PHE A 415 -18.67 24.78 -5.30
C PHE A 415 -19.97 23.98 -5.08
N ALA A 416 -19.86 22.74 -4.58
CA ALA A 416 -21.02 21.94 -4.24
C ALA A 416 -21.88 22.61 -3.17
N ASP A 417 -21.26 23.16 -2.13
CA ASP A 417 -21.92 23.94 -1.09
C ASP A 417 -22.64 25.18 -1.64
N MET A 418 -21.97 25.93 -2.52
CA MET A 418 -22.53 27.12 -3.14
C MET A 418 -23.75 26.80 -4.01
N ILE A 419 -23.67 25.70 -4.78
CA ILE A 419 -24.79 25.23 -5.61
C ILE A 419 -25.96 24.83 -4.69
N GLN A 420 -25.70 24.11 -3.62
CA GLN A 420 -26.75 23.71 -2.66
C GLN A 420 -27.43 24.92 -2.01
N LEU A 421 -26.66 25.89 -1.52
CA LEU A 421 -27.17 27.11 -0.92
C LEU A 421 -28.00 27.92 -1.92
N THR A 422 -27.52 28.04 -3.15
CA THR A 422 -28.25 28.76 -4.22
C THR A 422 -29.56 28.05 -4.53
N HIS A 423 -29.55 26.71 -4.58
CA HIS A 423 -30.78 25.93 -4.79
C HIS A 423 -31.79 26.14 -3.67
N LEU A 424 -31.35 26.09 -2.41
CA LEU A 424 -32.22 26.33 -1.25
C LEU A 424 -32.81 27.76 -1.24
N LYS A 425 -31.97 28.79 -1.53
CA LYS A 425 -32.44 30.16 -1.66
C LYS A 425 -33.40 30.32 -2.81
N LEU A 426 -33.21 29.65 -3.93
CA LEU A 426 -34.16 29.68 -5.05
C LEU A 426 -35.50 29.08 -4.65
N GLN A 427 -35.50 27.92 -3.98
CA GLN A 427 -36.73 27.31 -3.43
C GLN A 427 -37.46 28.28 -2.49
N GLN A 428 -36.73 28.99 -1.61
CA GLN A 428 -37.30 29.97 -0.70
C GLN A 428 -37.98 31.13 -1.45
N VAL A 429 -37.36 31.63 -2.51
CA VAL A 429 -37.92 32.70 -3.34
C VAL A 429 -39.19 32.18 -4.06
N MET A 430 -39.09 30.98 -4.67
CA MET A 430 -40.22 30.39 -5.38
C MET A 430 -41.42 30.12 -4.46
N SER A 431 -41.18 29.64 -3.24
CA SER A 431 -42.27 29.44 -2.25
C SER A 431 -43.02 30.75 -1.85
N ARG A 432 -42.32 31.89 -1.90
CA ARG A 432 -42.91 33.19 -1.64
C ARG A 432 -43.64 33.80 -2.85
N MET A 433 -43.33 33.33 -4.06
CA MET A 433 -43.94 33.81 -5.31
C MET A 433 -45.24 33.11 -5.66
N VAL A 434 -45.58 31.97 -5.00
CA VAL A 434 -46.90 31.32 -5.18
C VAL A 434 -47.91 32.18 -4.48
N PRO A 435 -48.90 32.76 -5.21
CA PRO A 435 -49.97 33.56 -4.59
C PRO A 435 -50.76 32.64 -3.67
N ASP A 436 -50.97 33.06 -2.43
CA ASP A 436 -51.99 32.44 -1.57
C ASP A 436 -53.34 32.60 -2.29
N GLY A 437 -53.83 31.47 -2.84
CA GLY A 437 -55.11 31.39 -3.48
C GLY A 437 -56.23 31.24 -2.46
#